data_b7ea22061cc3250c88de40ef2127e647
#
_entry.id   b7ea22061cc3250c88de40ef2127e647
#
_cell.length_a   1.000
_cell.length_b   1.000
_cell.length_c   1.000
_cell.angle_alpha   90.00
_cell.angle_beta   90.00
_cell.angle_gamma   90.00
#
_symmetry.space_group_name_H-M   'P 1'
#
loop_
_entity.id
_entity.type
_entity.pdbx_description
1 polymer ?
#
loop_
_entity_poly.entity_id
_entity_poly.type
_entity_poly.pdbx_seq_one_letter_code
_entity_poly.pdbx_strand_id
1 'polypeptide(L)'
;MKNNKKGFTLVELLAVIVILAIIALIATPIILNVIDDAKTNAAKNSAYGYIDALEKANAQDMLSSESINVLSGAYTIDESGKLMHDSAEVAVKFKGTKPTSGTLTYADGKLSSGSSITVDGKKFTSDADGKLTLSK
;
A
#
# COMPACT_ATOMS: atom_id res chain seq x y z
N MET A 1 -54.55 -23.65 -24.34
CA MET A 1 -53.36 -24.07 -23.59
C MET A 1 -53.38 -23.42 -22.20
N LYS A 2 -53.56 -24.23 -21.14
CA LYS A 2 -53.44 -23.71 -19.75
C LYS A 2 -51.95 -23.55 -19.41
N ASN A 3 -51.47 -22.30 -19.32
CA ASN A 3 -50.15 -22.01 -18.76
C ASN A 3 -50.21 -22.22 -17.25
N ASN A 4 -49.70 -23.33 -16.76
CA ASN A 4 -49.46 -23.56 -15.34
C ASN A 4 -48.25 -22.73 -14.90
N LYS A 5 -48.49 -21.51 -14.48
CA LYS A 5 -47.46 -20.67 -13.80
C LYS A 5 -47.34 -21.20 -12.38
N LYS A 6 -46.31 -22.04 -12.14
CA LYS A 6 -45.91 -22.42 -10.79
C LYS A 6 -45.15 -21.24 -10.17
N GLY A 7 -45.75 -20.64 -9.17
CA GLY A 7 -45.06 -19.58 -8.35
C GLY A 7 -44.38 -20.20 -7.15
N PHE A 8 -43.39 -19.47 -6.58
CA PHE A 8 -42.76 -19.85 -5.32
C PHE A 8 -43.75 -19.72 -4.15
N THR A 9 -43.65 -20.63 -3.20
CA THR A 9 -44.42 -20.54 -1.95
C THR A 9 -43.74 -19.54 -1.00
N LEU A 10 -44.52 -18.92 -0.11
CA LEU A 10 -44.01 -17.99 0.89
C LEU A 10 -43.00 -18.63 1.85
N VAL A 11 -43.21 -19.92 2.14
CA VAL A 11 -42.31 -20.72 3.01
C VAL A 11 -40.98 -21.01 2.32
N GLU A 12 -40.94 -21.26 1.02
CA GLU A 12 -39.71 -21.43 0.23
C GLU A 12 -38.90 -20.15 0.25
N LEU A 13 -39.54 -18.97 0.08
CA LEU A 13 -38.86 -17.67 0.15
C LEU A 13 -38.32 -17.43 1.54
N LEU A 14 -39.08 -17.70 2.60
CA LEU A 14 -38.67 -17.57 4.00
C LEU A 14 -37.45 -18.43 4.29
N ALA A 15 -37.44 -19.70 3.84
CA ALA A 15 -36.31 -20.60 4.03
C ALA A 15 -35.03 -20.07 3.38
N VAL A 16 -35.11 -19.51 2.19
CA VAL A 16 -33.97 -18.95 1.47
C VAL A 16 -33.36 -17.74 2.22
N ILE A 17 -34.20 -16.80 2.68
CA ILE A 17 -33.68 -15.63 3.40
C ILE A 17 -33.06 -15.98 4.76
N VAL A 18 -33.58 -17.02 5.45
CA VAL A 18 -32.99 -17.52 6.70
C VAL A 18 -31.60 -18.12 6.44
N ILE A 19 -31.46 -18.94 5.39
CA ILE A 19 -30.18 -19.53 5.00
C ILE A 19 -29.17 -18.44 4.62
N LEU A 20 -29.58 -17.45 3.83
CA LEU A 20 -28.73 -16.31 3.46
C LEU A 20 -28.29 -15.50 4.68
N ALA A 21 -29.17 -15.29 5.66
CA ALA A 21 -28.85 -14.59 6.90
C ALA A 21 -27.75 -15.33 7.72
N ILE A 22 -27.85 -16.67 7.80
CA ILE A 22 -26.86 -17.49 8.50
C ILE A 22 -25.51 -17.44 7.78
N ILE A 23 -25.50 -17.56 6.46
CA ILE A 23 -24.27 -17.47 5.65
C ILE A 23 -23.64 -16.09 5.79
N ALA A 24 -24.42 -15.01 5.74
CA ALA A 24 -23.93 -13.66 5.89
C ALA A 24 -23.29 -13.41 7.27
N LEU A 25 -23.88 -13.97 8.33
CA LEU A 25 -23.36 -13.83 9.70
C LEU A 25 -21.95 -14.44 9.85
N ILE A 26 -21.70 -15.57 9.19
CA ILE A 26 -20.41 -16.27 9.26
C ILE A 26 -19.41 -15.66 8.27
N ALA A 27 -19.86 -15.28 7.08
CA ALA A 27 -18.99 -14.80 6.00
C ALA A 27 -18.45 -13.38 6.27
N THR A 28 -19.22 -12.51 6.92
CA THR A 28 -18.84 -11.10 7.13
C THR A 28 -17.49 -10.93 7.84
N PRO A 29 -17.21 -11.55 9.02
CA PRO A 29 -15.94 -11.37 9.71
C PRO A 29 -14.75 -11.91 8.89
N ILE A 30 -14.94 -12.98 8.13
CA ILE A 30 -13.89 -13.58 7.29
C ILE A 30 -13.53 -12.63 6.15
N ILE A 31 -14.54 -12.06 5.48
CA ILE A 31 -14.36 -11.15 4.36
C ILE A 31 -13.63 -9.88 4.80
N LEU A 32 -13.96 -9.33 5.98
CA LEU A 32 -13.31 -8.13 6.50
C LEU A 32 -11.80 -8.34 6.73
N ASN A 33 -11.39 -9.49 7.27
CA ASN A 33 -9.99 -9.83 7.45
C ASN A 33 -9.25 -9.94 6.10
N VAL A 34 -9.85 -10.59 5.11
CA VAL A 34 -9.27 -10.71 3.77
C VAL A 34 -9.12 -9.34 3.10
N ILE A 35 -10.08 -8.44 3.28
CA ILE A 35 -10.01 -7.07 2.75
C ILE A 35 -8.88 -6.29 3.44
N ASP A 36 -8.71 -6.39 4.75
CA ASP A 36 -7.63 -5.69 5.47
C ASP A 36 -6.25 -6.22 5.06
N ASP A 37 -6.10 -7.52 4.91
CA ASP A 37 -4.88 -8.14 4.39
C ASP A 37 -4.57 -7.69 2.96
N ALA A 38 -5.58 -7.63 2.10
CA ALA A 38 -5.44 -7.15 0.72
C ALA A 38 -5.02 -5.67 0.68
N LYS A 39 -5.63 -4.81 1.51
CA LYS A 39 -5.23 -3.40 1.65
C LYS A 39 -3.81 -3.25 2.17
N THR A 40 -3.42 -4.03 3.17
CA THR A 40 -2.07 -4.02 3.73
C THR A 40 -1.03 -4.42 2.68
N ASN A 41 -1.30 -5.46 1.89
CA ASN A 41 -0.42 -5.88 0.81
C ASN A 41 -0.34 -4.84 -0.32
N ALA A 42 -1.46 -4.21 -0.68
CA ALA A 42 -1.49 -3.13 -1.68
C ALA A 42 -0.69 -1.90 -1.21
N ALA A 43 -0.85 -1.50 0.05
CA ALA A 43 -0.08 -0.41 0.64
C ALA A 43 1.42 -0.73 0.69
N LYS A 44 1.79 -1.96 1.04
CA LYS A 44 3.18 -2.44 1.05
C LYS A 44 3.80 -2.40 -0.35
N ASN A 45 3.08 -2.87 -1.36
CA ASN A 45 3.53 -2.82 -2.74
C ASN A 45 3.71 -1.37 -3.23
N SER A 46 2.81 -0.47 -2.85
CA SER A 46 2.94 0.96 -3.14
C SER A 46 4.16 1.58 -2.44
N ALA A 47 4.45 1.18 -1.21
CA ALA A 47 5.65 1.62 -0.50
C ALA A 47 6.93 1.19 -1.22
N TYR A 48 7.03 -0.08 -1.63
CA TYR A 48 8.17 -0.55 -2.43
C TYR A 48 8.26 0.17 -3.78
N GLY A 49 7.13 0.35 -4.47
CA GLY A 49 7.10 1.07 -5.74
C GLY A 49 7.57 2.53 -5.61
N TYR A 50 7.25 3.18 -4.50
CA TYR A 50 7.71 4.54 -4.24
C TYR A 50 9.23 4.61 -3.99
N ILE A 51 9.76 3.67 -3.19
CA ILE A 51 11.21 3.54 -2.94
C ILE A 51 11.95 3.27 -4.25
N ASP A 52 11.47 2.33 -5.06
CA ASP A 52 12.03 2.02 -6.37
C ASP A 52 11.99 3.22 -7.33
N ALA A 53 10.91 4.00 -7.30
CA ALA A 53 10.81 5.24 -8.09
C ALA A 53 11.81 6.31 -7.65
N LEU A 54 12.09 6.43 -6.36
CA LEU A 54 13.13 7.31 -5.83
C LEU A 54 14.53 6.87 -6.28
N GLU A 55 14.83 5.59 -6.17
CA GLU A 55 16.11 5.03 -6.60
C GLU A 55 16.34 5.21 -8.10
N LYS A 56 15.30 5.01 -8.90
CA LYS A 56 15.34 5.26 -10.36
C LYS A 56 15.51 6.74 -10.69
N ALA A 57 14.82 7.63 -9.97
CA ALA A 57 14.97 9.07 -10.17
C ALA A 57 16.40 9.51 -9.89
N ASN A 58 17.01 8.99 -8.82
CA ASN A 58 18.41 9.25 -8.52
C ASN A 58 19.36 8.69 -9.58
N ALA A 59 19.12 7.47 -10.06
CA ALA A 59 19.92 6.88 -11.12
C ALA A 59 19.84 7.68 -12.43
N GLN A 60 18.68 8.23 -12.78
CA GLN A 60 18.53 9.11 -13.94
C GLN A 60 19.27 10.43 -13.76
N ASP A 61 19.26 11.00 -12.56
CA ASP A 61 19.98 12.23 -12.24
C ASP A 61 21.50 12.02 -12.34
N MET A 62 22.00 10.88 -11.88
CA MET A 62 23.40 10.47 -12.05
C MET A 62 23.83 10.33 -13.50
N LEU A 63 22.93 9.91 -14.37
CA LEU A 63 23.23 9.78 -15.82
C LEU A 63 23.22 11.12 -16.56
N SER A 64 22.48 12.11 -16.06
CA SER A 64 22.33 13.43 -16.66
C SER A 64 23.31 14.47 -16.13
N SER A 65 23.80 14.25 -14.90
CA SER A 65 24.79 15.12 -14.24
C SER A 65 26.15 14.41 -14.19
N GLU A 66 27.23 15.11 -14.45
CA GLU A 66 28.60 14.56 -14.30
C GLU A 66 28.98 14.24 -12.82
N SER A 67 28.06 14.43 -11.89
CA SER A 67 28.23 14.15 -10.48
C SER A 67 27.65 12.80 -10.09
N ILE A 68 28.48 11.92 -9.57
CA ILE A 68 28.04 10.67 -8.94
C ILE A 68 27.43 11.01 -7.58
N ASN A 69 26.13 11.24 -7.53
CA ASN A 69 25.39 11.53 -6.31
C ASN A 69 24.63 10.28 -5.87
N VAL A 70 25.28 9.44 -5.07
CA VAL A 70 24.66 8.22 -4.50
C VAL A 70 23.67 8.64 -3.42
N LEU A 71 22.50 8.02 -3.40
CA LEU A 71 21.52 8.25 -2.33
C LEU A 71 22.17 8.10 -0.96
N SER A 72 22.16 9.16 -0.17
CA SER A 72 22.72 9.19 1.18
C SER A 72 21.95 10.18 2.05
N GLY A 73 21.92 9.91 3.36
CA GLY A 73 21.20 10.75 4.30
C GLY A 73 19.71 10.45 4.40
N ALA A 74 18.97 11.35 5.04
CA ALA A 74 17.55 11.19 5.32
C ALA A 74 16.69 11.92 4.30
N TYR A 75 15.71 11.21 3.76
CA TYR A 75 14.66 11.72 2.90
C TYR A 75 13.35 11.68 3.68
N THR A 76 12.73 12.82 3.91
CA THR A 76 11.50 12.94 4.68
C THR A 76 10.31 13.15 3.74
N ILE A 77 9.22 12.42 3.99
CA ILE A 77 7.96 12.57 3.27
C ILE A 77 7.02 13.38 4.17
N ASP A 78 6.55 14.52 3.68
CA ASP A 78 5.60 15.36 4.38
C ASP A 78 4.16 14.85 4.24
N GLU A 79 3.21 15.46 4.98
CA GLU A 79 1.78 15.09 4.95
C GLU A 79 1.11 15.31 3.57
N SER A 80 1.74 16.11 2.70
CA SER A 80 1.29 16.32 1.32
C SER A 80 1.86 15.30 0.34
N GLY A 81 2.70 14.38 0.82
CA GLY A 81 3.37 13.36 0.03
C GLY A 81 4.55 13.88 -0.78
N LYS A 82 5.10 15.04 -0.40
CA LYS A 82 6.32 15.58 -0.99
C LYS A 82 7.54 15.00 -0.31
N LEU A 83 8.52 14.62 -1.13
CA LEU A 83 9.80 14.14 -0.64
C LEU A 83 10.78 15.31 -0.48
N MET A 84 11.35 15.42 0.69
CA MET A 84 12.32 16.47 1.04
C MET A 84 13.66 15.84 1.40
N HIS A 85 14.75 16.42 0.89
CA HIS A 85 16.11 16.09 1.27
C HIS A 85 16.92 17.38 1.40
N ASP A 86 17.60 17.57 2.55
CA ASP A 86 18.38 18.77 2.85
C ASP A 86 17.63 20.09 2.58
N SER A 87 16.35 20.14 2.97
CA SER A 87 15.44 21.27 2.76
C SER A 87 15.06 21.55 1.31
N ALA A 88 15.42 20.69 0.36
CA ALA A 88 15.03 20.75 -1.03
C ALA A 88 13.96 19.68 -1.36
N GLU A 89 13.00 20.03 -2.22
CA GLU A 89 12.02 19.08 -2.71
C GLU A 89 12.66 18.17 -3.77
N VAL A 90 12.51 16.85 -3.59
CA VAL A 90 12.96 15.85 -4.56
C VAL A 90 11.76 15.36 -5.37
N ALA A 91 11.81 15.57 -6.67
CA ALA A 91 10.74 15.15 -7.57
C ALA A 91 10.81 13.65 -7.85
N VAL A 92 9.80 12.91 -7.41
CA VAL A 92 9.63 11.48 -7.69
C VAL A 92 8.41 11.27 -8.56
N LYS A 93 8.61 10.71 -9.76
CA LYS A 93 7.53 10.30 -10.64
C LYS A 93 7.06 8.91 -10.24
N PHE A 94 5.91 8.86 -9.61
CA PHE A 94 5.32 7.63 -9.12
C PHE A 94 3.85 7.50 -9.54
N LYS A 95 3.48 6.32 -10.05
CA LYS A 95 2.10 5.94 -10.35
C LYS A 95 1.64 4.93 -9.31
N GLY A 96 0.84 5.37 -8.35
CA GLY A 96 0.34 4.52 -7.29
C GLY A 96 -0.18 5.37 -6.13
N THR A 97 -0.53 4.73 -5.03
CA THR A 97 -0.92 5.44 -3.80
C THR A 97 0.33 6.07 -3.19
N LYS A 98 0.36 7.40 -3.18
CA LYS A 98 1.49 8.14 -2.61
C LYS A 98 1.56 7.96 -1.10
N PRO A 99 2.77 7.88 -0.53
CA PRO A 99 2.92 7.90 0.90
C PRO A 99 2.48 9.25 1.49
N THR A 100 1.99 9.23 2.71
CA THR A 100 1.52 10.42 3.44
C THR A 100 2.50 10.89 4.51
N SER A 101 3.46 10.05 4.89
CA SER A 101 4.53 10.40 5.81
C SER A 101 5.64 9.34 5.77
N GLY A 102 6.79 9.68 6.28
CA GLY A 102 7.88 8.73 6.44
C GLY A 102 9.24 9.39 6.45
N THR A 103 10.24 8.59 6.81
CA THR A 103 11.65 8.96 6.70
C THR A 103 12.40 7.78 6.12
N LEU A 104 12.97 7.97 4.94
CA LEU A 104 13.81 6.99 4.27
C LEU A 104 15.26 7.41 4.45
N THR A 105 16.05 6.61 5.11
CA THR A 105 17.46 6.87 5.32
C THR A 105 18.29 5.96 4.42
N TYR A 106 19.21 6.54 3.68
CA TYR A 106 20.10 5.83 2.78
C TYR A 106 21.55 5.93 3.23
N ALA A 107 22.28 4.85 3.06
CA ALA A 107 23.73 4.80 3.22
C ALA A 107 24.32 4.07 2.01
N ASP A 108 25.24 4.73 1.30
CA ASP A 108 25.90 4.21 0.10
C ASP A 108 24.90 3.64 -0.94
N GLY A 109 23.78 4.32 -1.17
CA GLY A 109 22.77 3.94 -2.13
C GLY A 109 21.83 2.81 -1.66
N LYS A 110 21.96 2.35 -0.43
CA LYS A 110 21.09 1.32 0.15
C LYS A 110 20.18 1.90 1.23
N LEU A 111 18.93 1.42 1.23
CA LEU A 111 17.97 1.77 2.28
C LEU A 111 18.43 1.19 3.62
N SER A 112 18.59 2.05 4.61
CA SER A 112 19.04 1.66 5.96
C SER A 112 17.88 1.11 6.79
N SER A 113 18.20 0.25 7.75
CA SER A 113 17.22 -0.25 8.70
C SER A 113 16.62 0.90 9.54
N GLY A 114 15.38 0.76 9.95
CA GLY A 114 14.65 1.80 10.69
C GLY A 114 14.05 2.90 9.81
N SER A 115 14.25 2.87 8.49
CA SER A 115 13.52 3.73 7.57
C SER A 115 12.02 3.41 7.66
N SER A 116 11.17 4.41 7.63
CA SER A 116 9.73 4.23 7.75
C SER A 116 8.99 4.94 6.62
N ILE A 117 7.89 4.34 6.19
CA ILE A 117 7.01 4.90 5.16
C ILE A 117 5.56 4.54 5.49
N THR A 118 4.66 5.52 5.40
CA THR A 118 3.24 5.32 5.64
C THR A 118 2.48 5.49 4.34
N VAL A 119 1.72 4.46 3.98
CA VAL A 119 0.87 4.44 2.79
C VAL A 119 -0.51 3.96 3.18
N ASP A 120 -1.55 4.69 2.79
CA ASP A 120 -2.96 4.35 3.07
C ASP A 120 -3.20 4.05 4.57
N GLY A 121 -2.59 4.85 5.45
CA GLY A 121 -2.69 4.71 6.90
C GLY A 121 -1.90 3.52 7.50
N LYS A 122 -1.20 2.73 6.68
CA LYS A 122 -0.37 1.61 7.13
C LYS A 122 1.10 2.03 7.17
N LYS A 123 1.73 1.96 8.34
CA LYS A 123 3.15 2.29 8.53
C LYS A 123 4.01 1.03 8.35
N PHE A 124 5.01 1.14 7.49
CA PHE A 124 6.01 0.09 7.26
C PHE A 124 7.38 0.57 7.71
N THR A 125 8.16 -0.34 8.25
CA THR A 125 9.54 -0.09 8.68
C THR A 125 10.47 -1.06 7.97
N SER A 126 11.62 -0.57 7.51
CA SER A 126 12.65 -1.41 6.86
C SER A 126 13.51 -2.13 7.87
N ASP A 127 13.89 -3.36 7.57
CA ASP A 127 14.95 -4.08 8.25
C ASP A 127 16.34 -3.80 7.61
N ALA A 128 17.37 -4.49 8.06
CA ALA A 128 18.75 -4.35 7.56
C ALA A 128 18.92 -4.73 6.09
N ASP A 129 18.03 -5.57 5.55
CA ASP A 129 18.01 -6.01 4.17
C ASP A 129 17.13 -5.15 3.26
N GLY A 130 16.54 -4.07 3.80
CA GLY A 130 15.62 -3.18 3.09
C GLY A 130 14.20 -3.75 2.94
N LYS A 131 13.88 -4.86 3.63
CA LYS A 131 12.55 -5.47 3.60
C LYS A 131 11.59 -4.71 4.51
N LEU A 132 10.45 -4.32 3.95
CA LEU A 132 9.41 -3.62 4.68
C LEU A 132 8.52 -4.58 5.48
N THR A 133 8.34 -4.28 6.75
CA THR A 133 7.42 -4.96 7.66
C THR A 133 6.40 -3.97 8.22
N LEU A 134 5.15 -4.41 8.39
CA LEU A 134 4.11 -3.57 8.99
C LEU A 134 4.49 -3.26 10.44
N SER A 135 4.58 -2.00 10.77
CA SER A 135 4.78 -1.53 12.14
C SER A 135 3.44 -1.53 12.87
N LYS A 136 3.38 -2.19 14.01
CA LYS A 136 2.23 -2.16 14.90
C LYS A 136 2.18 -0.88 15.71
#